data_9dfef0a6b030c4d92ba15484194c3a46
#
_entry.id   9dfef0a6b030c4d92ba15484194c3a46
#
_cell.length_a   1.000
_cell.length_b   1.000
_cell.length_c   1.000
_cell.angle_alpha   90.00
_cell.angle_beta   90.00
_cell.angle_gamma   90.00
#
_symmetry.space_group_name_H-M   'P 1'
#
loop_
_entity.id
_entity.type
_entity.pdbx_description
1 polymer ?
#
loop_
_entity_poly.entity_id
_entity_poly.type
_entity_poly.pdbx_seq_one_letter_code
_entity_poly.pdbx_strand_id
1 'polypeptide(L)'
;MCGIIGFIGGRPVSHLIYHSLFTLQHRGQSSAGMLTYDGNIHVTKDSGLVRDVFNEEKKINKPGNIGIGHTRYSTAGMDDEESLKKNAQPEYLVNPFLAAVHNGNIFNCSELSNITERKPRTDCDIQCLLLPMADELYKKELTPEVIFSACEHVMKKARGSYSVLYIADSGEKPYLFAMTDPRKIRPLALGKSEGTYCLSSETRVFKKINFEYVKDIPGGSVIIIDPKGNIYERQIIKKQELPCMFEFVYFAKPDSRINRRSIHTTRQEIGRLLAQEHPADADLVIPVPESGRRYAIGYSRESGIPLDEGIMKDKDERSFIQQTQEHREKVVEEGLSFLRAVLEDKRVVLVDDSIVRGTNIRKIIQGMKNVGVKEVHVRIGCPPLIAPCYLGIDMRSKKEFIARNSDGNIKSSNQIAQEIGADSLGYISIEGLKKAIGFDVCKGCIEFPEGYPPEMRDDVEKLFKNDKKGMRAYECI
;
A
#
# COMPACT_ATOMS: atom_id res chain seq x y z
N MET A 1 2.95 -0.56 -2.73
CA MET A 1 2.80 -0.96 -1.30
C MET A 1 2.41 -2.41 -1.22
N CYS A 2 3.01 -3.16 -0.29
CA CYS A 2 2.77 -4.59 -0.16
C CYS A 2 1.60 -4.91 0.77
N GLY A 3 1.06 -6.15 0.66
CA GLY A 3 0.16 -6.74 1.62
C GLY A 3 0.88 -7.84 2.39
N ILE A 4 0.88 -7.77 3.71
CA ILE A 4 1.45 -8.80 4.59
C ILE A 4 0.39 -9.40 5.49
N ILE A 5 0.56 -10.69 5.79
CA ILE A 5 -0.33 -11.47 6.64
C ILE A 5 0.49 -12.50 7.43
N GLY A 6 0.15 -12.72 8.68
CA GLY A 6 0.75 -13.75 9.51
C GLY A 6 -0.27 -14.40 10.43
N PHE A 7 -0.15 -15.70 10.62
CA PHE A 7 -1.03 -16.49 11.50
C PHE A 7 -0.23 -17.38 12.44
N ILE A 8 -0.77 -17.55 13.65
CA ILE A 8 -0.37 -18.59 14.59
C ILE A 8 -1.61 -19.10 15.33
N GLY A 9 -1.74 -20.42 15.48
CA GLY A 9 -2.88 -21.01 16.20
C GLY A 9 -2.86 -22.51 16.30
N GLY A 10 -3.99 -23.10 16.68
CA GLY A 10 -4.13 -24.54 16.90
C GLY A 10 -4.49 -25.37 15.66
N ARG A 11 -4.63 -24.75 14.47
CA ARG A 11 -5.04 -25.39 13.21
C ARG A 11 -4.15 -24.99 12.04
N PRO A 12 -4.10 -25.78 10.93
CA PRO A 12 -3.37 -25.40 9.73
C PRO A 12 -3.81 -24.05 9.19
N VAL A 13 -2.82 -23.19 8.82
CA VAL A 13 -3.08 -21.78 8.46
C VAL A 13 -2.96 -21.47 6.95
N SER A 14 -2.55 -22.45 6.14
CA SER A 14 -2.26 -22.22 4.72
C SER A 14 -3.45 -21.68 3.93
N HIS A 15 -4.66 -22.24 4.10
CA HIS A 15 -5.88 -21.72 3.47
C HIS A 15 -6.27 -20.32 3.98
N LEU A 16 -6.05 -20.04 5.26
CA LEU A 16 -6.27 -18.71 5.82
C LEU A 16 -5.33 -17.69 5.16
N ILE A 17 -4.05 -18.04 4.99
CA ILE A 17 -3.07 -17.18 4.29
C ILE A 17 -3.52 -16.97 2.84
N TYR A 18 -3.87 -18.02 2.09
CA TYR A 18 -4.31 -17.92 0.70
C TYR A 18 -5.49 -16.94 0.53
N HIS A 19 -6.58 -17.13 1.29
CA HIS A 19 -7.75 -16.25 1.22
C HIS A 19 -7.44 -14.81 1.65
N SER A 20 -6.52 -14.64 2.60
CA SER A 20 -6.06 -13.32 3.04
C SER A 20 -5.24 -12.62 1.96
N LEU A 21 -4.33 -13.32 1.30
CA LEU A 21 -3.54 -12.79 0.18
C LEU A 21 -4.44 -12.39 -0.99
N PHE A 22 -5.45 -13.20 -1.30
CA PHE A 22 -6.44 -12.86 -2.32
C PHE A 22 -7.20 -11.56 -1.95
N THR A 23 -7.54 -11.41 -0.67
CA THR A 23 -8.17 -10.18 -0.15
C THR A 23 -7.23 -8.97 -0.21
N LEU A 24 -5.91 -9.18 -0.08
CA LEU A 24 -4.87 -8.16 -0.12
C LEU A 24 -4.28 -7.92 -1.54
N GLN A 25 -4.76 -8.63 -2.57
CA GLN A 25 -4.22 -8.58 -3.94
C GLN A 25 -4.10 -7.15 -4.50
N HIS A 26 -5.02 -6.25 -4.13
CA HIS A 26 -4.99 -4.84 -4.56
C HIS A 26 -3.75 -4.08 -4.04
N ARG A 27 -3.07 -4.59 -3.01
CA ARG A 27 -1.86 -3.98 -2.46
C ARG A 27 -0.59 -4.36 -3.24
N GLY A 28 -0.60 -5.52 -3.92
CA GLY A 28 0.55 -5.96 -4.71
C GLY A 28 0.15 -6.98 -5.76
N GLN A 29 0.67 -6.81 -6.98
CA GLN A 29 0.33 -7.63 -8.15
C GLN A 29 1.56 -8.21 -8.87
N SER A 30 2.78 -7.87 -8.40
CA SER A 30 4.02 -8.28 -9.06
C SER A 30 4.45 -9.70 -8.69
N SER A 31 4.25 -10.10 -7.44
CA SER A 31 4.48 -11.48 -6.98
C SER A 31 3.64 -11.78 -5.74
N ALA A 32 3.45 -13.06 -5.44
CA ALA A 32 2.79 -13.54 -4.24
C ALA A 32 3.55 -14.72 -3.64
N GLY A 33 3.43 -14.90 -2.32
CA GLY A 33 4.03 -16.04 -1.67
C GLY A 33 3.50 -16.28 -0.26
N MET A 34 3.63 -17.51 0.20
CA MET A 34 3.40 -17.91 1.58
C MET A 34 4.48 -18.89 2.05
N LEU A 35 4.70 -18.87 3.35
CA LEU A 35 5.49 -19.86 4.07
C LEU A 35 4.70 -20.30 5.29
N THR A 36 4.60 -21.64 5.48
CA THR A 36 4.10 -22.24 6.71
C THR A 36 5.18 -23.10 7.34
N TYR A 37 5.03 -23.37 8.65
CA TYR A 37 6.04 -24.05 9.43
C TYR A 37 5.41 -25.01 10.45
N ASP A 38 5.95 -26.23 10.55
CA ASP A 38 5.58 -27.28 11.50
C ASP A 38 6.81 -28.01 12.07
N GLY A 39 7.97 -27.37 12.05
CA GLY A 39 9.30 -27.95 12.21
C GLY A 39 10.01 -28.11 10.87
N ASN A 40 9.27 -28.12 9.78
CA ASN A 40 9.75 -28.07 8.40
C ASN A 40 9.27 -26.80 7.71
N ILE A 41 10.03 -26.32 6.74
CA ILE A 41 9.72 -25.12 5.96
C ILE A 41 8.92 -25.53 4.72
N HIS A 42 7.69 -25.03 4.61
CA HIS A 42 6.84 -25.20 3.44
C HIS A 42 6.59 -23.86 2.77
N VAL A 43 7.21 -23.65 1.60
CA VAL A 43 7.14 -22.37 0.89
C VAL A 43 6.53 -22.53 -0.50
N THR A 44 5.70 -21.59 -0.88
CA THR A 44 5.25 -21.36 -2.27
C THR A 44 5.34 -19.88 -2.54
N LYS A 45 6.14 -19.46 -3.52
CA LYS A 45 6.24 -18.06 -3.98
C LYS A 45 6.64 -18.01 -5.44
N ASP A 46 6.07 -17.05 -6.17
CA ASP A 46 6.40 -16.81 -7.59
C ASP A 46 5.99 -15.39 -8.00
N SER A 47 6.38 -14.99 -9.22
CA SER A 47 5.86 -13.80 -9.90
C SER A 47 4.38 -14.01 -10.28
N GLY A 48 3.61 -12.92 -10.33
CA GLY A 48 2.20 -12.92 -10.74
C GLY A 48 1.20 -12.71 -9.62
N LEU A 49 -0.08 -12.84 -9.99
CA LEU A 49 -1.20 -12.67 -9.05
C LEU A 49 -1.35 -13.89 -8.14
N VAL A 50 -2.02 -13.71 -7.01
CA VAL A 50 -2.27 -14.80 -6.04
C VAL A 50 -2.90 -16.03 -6.72
N ARG A 51 -3.89 -15.83 -7.61
CA ARG A 51 -4.54 -16.94 -8.33
C ARG A 51 -3.58 -17.68 -9.28
N ASP A 52 -2.59 -16.98 -9.83
CA ASP A 52 -1.67 -17.55 -10.81
C ASP A 52 -0.55 -18.34 -10.10
N VAL A 53 -0.06 -17.81 -8.96
CA VAL A 53 0.94 -18.46 -8.11
C VAL A 53 0.36 -19.70 -7.42
N PHE A 54 -0.85 -19.60 -6.88
CA PHE A 54 -1.54 -20.65 -6.12
C PHE A 54 -2.60 -21.36 -6.98
N ASN A 55 -2.24 -21.75 -8.19
CA ASN A 55 -3.13 -22.35 -9.20
C ASN A 55 -3.39 -23.86 -9.04
N GLU A 56 -2.74 -24.50 -8.09
CA GLU A 56 -2.87 -25.93 -7.79
C GLU A 56 -3.10 -26.13 -6.28
N GLU A 57 -3.96 -27.10 -5.91
CA GLU A 57 -4.28 -27.41 -4.51
C GLU A 57 -3.02 -27.68 -3.66
N LYS A 58 -2.05 -28.43 -4.21
CA LYS A 58 -0.77 -28.73 -3.53
C LYS A 58 0.07 -27.49 -3.22
N LYS A 59 -0.14 -26.38 -3.93
CA LYS A 59 0.52 -25.11 -3.69
C LYS A 59 -0.15 -24.32 -2.56
N ILE A 60 -1.45 -24.55 -2.35
CA ILE A 60 -2.25 -23.92 -1.30
C ILE A 60 -2.18 -24.77 -0.02
N ASN A 61 -2.45 -26.06 -0.12
CA ASN A 61 -2.52 -26.97 1.02
C ASN A 61 -1.12 -27.32 1.54
N LYS A 62 -0.65 -26.57 2.52
CA LYS A 62 0.63 -26.77 3.20
C LYS A 62 0.39 -27.05 4.68
N PRO A 63 1.13 -27.99 5.29
CA PRO A 63 1.06 -28.23 6.73
C PRO A 63 1.62 -27.04 7.51
N GLY A 64 1.32 -27.00 8.81
CA GLY A 64 1.80 -26.00 9.74
C GLY A 64 0.69 -25.08 10.27
N ASN A 65 0.80 -24.80 11.56
CA ASN A 65 -0.14 -23.98 12.31
C ASN A 65 0.38 -22.56 12.58
N ILE A 66 1.53 -22.23 12.02
CA ILE A 66 2.12 -20.89 11.93
C ILE A 66 2.53 -20.62 10.49
N GLY A 67 2.34 -19.40 10.02
CA GLY A 67 2.71 -19.04 8.65
C GLY A 67 2.58 -17.54 8.38
N ILE A 68 3.28 -17.11 7.34
CA ILE A 68 3.28 -15.73 6.83
C ILE A 68 3.06 -15.72 5.33
N GLY A 69 2.47 -14.64 4.82
CA GLY A 69 2.21 -14.45 3.41
C GLY A 69 2.39 -13.01 2.95
N HIS A 70 2.61 -12.85 1.66
CA HIS A 70 2.96 -11.59 1.04
C HIS A 70 2.33 -11.43 -0.35
N THR A 71 1.80 -10.23 -0.66
CA THR A 71 1.55 -9.76 -2.01
C THR A 71 2.47 -8.58 -2.29
N ARG A 72 3.33 -8.70 -3.30
CA ARG A 72 4.37 -7.72 -3.59
C ARG A 72 3.89 -6.68 -4.59
N TYR A 73 4.11 -5.44 -4.23
CA TYR A 73 4.16 -4.32 -5.14
C TYR A 73 5.64 -3.99 -5.36
N SER A 74 6.13 -4.23 -6.57
CA SER A 74 7.56 -4.07 -6.84
C SER A 74 7.99 -2.63 -6.62
N THR A 75 8.93 -2.41 -5.70
CA THR A 75 9.49 -1.10 -5.36
C THR A 75 10.99 -1.05 -5.63
N ALA A 76 11.68 -2.19 -5.64
CA ALA A 76 13.11 -2.34 -5.89
C ALA A 76 13.37 -3.46 -6.91
N GLY A 77 14.46 -3.38 -7.66
CA GLY A 77 14.86 -4.34 -8.68
C GLY A 77 14.19 -4.11 -10.05
N MET A 78 14.65 -4.84 -11.06
CA MET A 78 14.05 -4.80 -12.40
C MET A 78 12.66 -5.43 -12.42
N ASP A 79 11.82 -5.03 -13.37
CA ASP A 79 10.46 -5.56 -13.54
C ASP A 79 10.42 -6.80 -14.47
N ASP A 80 11.57 -7.43 -14.72
CA ASP A 80 11.63 -8.71 -15.44
C ASP A 80 11.18 -9.87 -14.52
N GLU A 81 10.70 -10.93 -15.14
CA GLU A 81 10.09 -12.07 -14.44
C GLU A 81 11.05 -12.76 -13.49
N GLU A 82 12.32 -12.91 -13.86
CA GLU A 82 13.35 -13.56 -13.04
C GLU A 82 13.64 -12.74 -11.77
N SER A 83 13.80 -11.42 -11.91
CA SER A 83 13.98 -10.49 -10.79
C SER A 83 12.76 -10.47 -9.87
N LEU A 84 11.54 -10.45 -10.43
CA LEU A 84 10.31 -10.48 -9.65
C LEU A 84 10.17 -11.77 -8.85
N LYS A 85 10.54 -12.91 -9.43
CA LYS A 85 10.53 -14.22 -8.77
C LYS A 85 11.60 -14.32 -7.69
N LYS A 86 12.83 -13.91 -7.98
CA LYS A 86 13.96 -13.90 -7.03
C LYS A 86 13.63 -13.05 -5.79
N ASN A 87 13.01 -11.89 -5.98
CA ASN A 87 12.66 -10.95 -4.92
C ASN A 87 11.27 -11.18 -4.32
N ALA A 88 10.57 -12.26 -4.67
CA ALA A 88 9.29 -12.61 -4.06
C ALA A 88 9.48 -13.01 -2.58
N GLN A 89 8.59 -12.49 -1.71
CA GLN A 89 8.60 -12.84 -0.29
C GLN A 89 7.52 -13.93 -0.01
N PRO A 90 7.68 -14.72 1.06
CA PRO A 90 8.59 -14.61 2.21
C PRO A 90 10.05 -14.90 1.88
N GLU A 91 10.96 -14.16 2.57
CA GLU A 91 12.38 -14.48 2.64
C GLU A 91 12.67 -15.27 3.92
N TYR A 92 13.64 -16.20 3.89
CA TYR A 92 13.94 -17.03 5.05
C TYR A 92 15.39 -17.53 5.12
N LEU A 93 15.82 -17.85 6.31
CA LEU A 93 17.09 -18.51 6.64
C LEU A 93 16.78 -19.82 7.36
N VAL A 94 17.65 -20.82 7.19
CA VAL A 94 17.50 -22.13 7.83
C VAL A 94 18.25 -22.21 9.16
N ASN A 95 19.35 -21.47 9.28
CA ASN A 95 20.18 -21.46 10.50
C ASN A 95 20.63 -20.04 10.88
N PRO A 96 20.04 -19.42 11.93
CA PRO A 96 18.85 -19.90 12.64
C PRO A 96 17.63 -19.92 11.71
N PHE A 97 16.59 -20.71 12.05
CA PHE A 97 15.35 -20.59 11.31
C PHE A 97 14.70 -19.24 11.60
N LEU A 98 14.63 -18.43 10.59
CA LEU A 98 14.00 -17.13 10.62
C LEU A 98 13.37 -16.83 9.25
N ALA A 99 12.08 -16.58 9.20
CA ALA A 99 11.37 -16.17 7.99
C ALA A 99 10.74 -14.81 8.18
N ALA A 100 10.65 -14.00 7.11
CA ALA A 100 10.09 -12.66 7.20
C ALA A 100 9.32 -12.23 5.95
N VAL A 101 8.32 -11.36 6.15
CA VAL A 101 7.63 -10.58 5.13
C VAL A 101 7.54 -9.11 5.55
N HIS A 102 7.61 -8.21 4.57
CA HIS A 102 7.77 -6.78 4.80
C HIS A 102 6.83 -5.94 3.93
N ASN A 103 6.28 -4.90 4.50
CA ASN A 103 5.59 -3.81 3.82
C ASN A 103 6.25 -2.49 4.20
N GLY A 104 6.94 -1.85 3.25
CA GLY A 104 7.63 -0.59 3.46
C GLY A 104 8.79 -0.38 2.48
N ASN A 105 9.78 0.39 2.92
CA ASN A 105 11.04 0.61 2.22
C ASN A 105 12.13 1.05 3.22
N ILE A 106 13.32 0.47 3.14
CA ILE A 106 14.49 0.75 3.99
C ILE A 106 15.52 1.55 3.20
N PHE A 107 15.91 2.74 3.69
CA PHE A 107 16.88 3.58 2.97
C PHE A 107 18.33 3.17 3.17
N ASN A 108 18.67 2.69 4.37
CA ASN A 108 20.06 2.48 4.78
C ASN A 108 20.47 1.01 4.77
N CYS A 109 20.07 0.29 3.71
CA CYS A 109 20.41 -1.13 3.54
C CYS A 109 21.93 -1.37 3.56
N SER A 110 22.71 -0.49 2.94
CA SER A 110 24.19 -0.59 2.94
C SER A 110 24.77 -0.48 4.35
N GLU A 111 24.26 0.43 5.19
CA GLU A 111 24.69 0.55 6.59
C GLU A 111 24.30 -0.68 7.41
N LEU A 112 23.07 -1.18 7.20
CA LEU A 112 22.59 -2.39 7.88
C LEU A 112 23.35 -3.64 7.45
N SER A 113 23.84 -3.70 6.21
CA SER A 113 24.69 -4.79 5.73
C SER A 113 26.07 -4.80 6.38
N ASN A 114 26.56 -3.65 6.86
CA ASN A 114 27.84 -3.54 7.54
C ASN A 114 27.81 -4.02 9.01
N ILE A 115 26.63 -4.24 9.59
CA ILE A 115 26.48 -4.75 10.96
C ILE A 115 26.19 -6.25 11.01
N THR A 116 26.25 -6.94 9.90
CA THR A 116 26.09 -8.39 9.77
C THR A 116 27.21 -8.96 8.91
N GLU A 117 27.69 -10.16 9.23
CA GLU A 117 28.63 -10.89 8.37
C GLU A 117 27.90 -11.68 7.26
N ARG A 118 26.57 -11.77 7.36
CA ARG A 118 25.73 -12.48 6.38
C ARG A 118 25.56 -11.64 5.12
N LYS A 119 25.66 -12.31 3.96
CA LYS A 119 25.48 -11.64 2.67
C LYS A 119 24.03 -11.75 2.20
N PRO A 120 23.44 -10.67 1.65
CA PRO A 120 22.11 -10.73 1.04
C PRO A 120 22.09 -11.73 -0.12
N ARG A 121 20.99 -12.48 -0.23
CA ARG A 121 20.76 -13.43 -1.33
C ARG A 121 19.97 -12.81 -2.49
N THR A 122 19.22 -11.75 -2.19
CA THR A 122 18.37 -11.03 -3.13
C THR A 122 18.55 -9.53 -2.94
N ASP A 123 18.08 -8.74 -3.90
CA ASP A 123 18.10 -7.27 -3.84
C ASP A 123 16.87 -6.71 -3.08
N CYS A 124 16.10 -7.59 -2.43
CA CYS A 124 14.93 -7.19 -1.66
C CYS A 124 15.36 -6.57 -0.32
N ASP A 125 14.87 -5.39 -0.02
CA ASP A 125 15.19 -4.61 1.18
C ASP A 125 14.85 -5.32 2.52
N ILE A 126 13.97 -6.33 2.51
CA ILE A 126 13.73 -7.19 3.69
C ILE A 126 15.01 -7.89 4.17
N GLN A 127 15.97 -8.19 3.27
CA GLN A 127 17.25 -8.80 3.64
C GLN A 127 18.01 -7.92 4.64
N CYS A 128 17.87 -6.60 4.51
CA CYS A 128 18.53 -5.62 5.39
C CYS A 128 17.99 -5.65 6.83
N LEU A 129 16.78 -6.19 7.05
CA LEU A 129 16.20 -6.40 8.37
C LEU A 129 16.33 -7.86 8.82
N LEU A 130 16.26 -8.82 7.89
CA LEU A 130 16.31 -10.26 8.17
C LEU A 130 17.70 -10.69 8.66
N LEU A 131 18.78 -10.22 8.01
CA LEU A 131 20.13 -10.68 8.30
C LEU A 131 20.63 -10.20 9.67
N PRO A 132 20.55 -8.92 10.04
CA PRO A 132 20.90 -8.49 11.40
C PRO A 132 20.03 -9.13 12.49
N MET A 133 18.73 -9.33 12.22
CA MET A 133 17.83 -10.03 13.14
C MET A 133 18.30 -11.47 13.37
N ALA A 134 18.73 -12.16 12.31
CA ALA A 134 19.23 -13.53 12.42
C ALA A 134 20.51 -13.63 13.27
N ASP A 135 21.42 -12.65 13.17
CA ASP A 135 22.63 -12.63 14.00
C ASP A 135 22.30 -12.41 15.48
N GLU A 136 21.35 -11.51 15.76
CA GLU A 136 20.89 -11.28 17.14
C GLU A 136 20.22 -12.49 17.78
N LEU A 137 19.58 -13.35 16.98
CA LEU A 137 18.91 -14.57 17.45
C LEU A 137 19.80 -15.82 17.40
N TYR A 138 20.96 -15.75 16.72
CA TYR A 138 21.81 -16.91 16.50
C TYR A 138 22.34 -17.52 17.79
N LYS A 139 22.19 -18.85 17.94
CA LYS A 139 22.61 -19.64 19.13
C LYS A 139 22.02 -19.16 20.47
N LYS A 140 20.92 -18.40 20.45
CA LYS A 140 20.19 -18.01 21.65
C LYS A 140 18.94 -18.87 21.80
N GLU A 141 18.59 -19.22 23.04
CA GLU A 141 17.26 -19.73 23.36
C GLU A 141 16.23 -18.64 23.09
N LEU A 142 15.19 -18.94 22.33
CA LEU A 142 14.16 -17.95 21.99
C LEU A 142 13.22 -17.76 23.17
N THR A 143 13.28 -16.58 23.75
CA THR A 143 12.33 -16.07 24.74
C THR A 143 11.78 -14.72 24.27
N PRO A 144 10.63 -14.26 24.78
CA PRO A 144 10.14 -12.93 24.46
C PRO A 144 11.18 -11.82 24.70
N GLU A 145 11.97 -11.90 25.75
CA GLU A 145 13.01 -10.92 26.08
C GLU A 145 14.14 -10.89 25.02
N VAL A 146 14.58 -12.06 24.56
CA VAL A 146 15.60 -12.17 23.50
C VAL A 146 15.07 -11.57 22.19
N ILE A 147 13.81 -11.85 21.84
CA ILE A 147 13.17 -11.29 20.63
C ILE A 147 13.01 -9.76 20.76
N PHE A 148 12.59 -9.26 21.92
CA PHE A 148 12.51 -7.80 22.16
C PHE A 148 13.87 -7.13 22.00
N SER A 149 14.94 -7.70 22.58
CA SER A 149 16.30 -7.18 22.47
C SER A 149 16.81 -7.15 21.03
N ALA A 150 16.56 -8.22 20.27
CA ALA A 150 16.93 -8.30 18.86
C ALA A 150 16.17 -7.26 18.01
N CYS A 151 14.86 -7.14 18.22
CA CYS A 151 14.05 -6.12 17.55
C CYS A 151 14.50 -4.70 17.90
N GLU A 152 14.84 -4.44 19.16
CA GLU A 152 15.36 -3.13 19.60
C GLU A 152 16.66 -2.77 18.89
N HIS A 153 17.60 -3.73 18.79
CA HIS A 153 18.87 -3.53 18.11
C HIS A 153 18.66 -3.16 16.63
N VAL A 154 17.82 -3.91 15.92
CA VAL A 154 17.51 -3.63 14.51
C VAL A 154 16.74 -2.32 14.34
N MET A 155 15.71 -2.07 15.16
CA MET A 155 14.87 -0.88 15.07
C MET A 155 15.65 0.42 15.31
N LYS A 156 16.63 0.43 16.21
CA LYS A 156 17.48 1.60 16.48
C LYS A 156 18.36 1.99 15.29
N LYS A 157 18.65 1.05 14.41
CA LYS A 157 19.57 1.24 13.27
C LYS A 157 18.83 1.41 11.95
N ALA A 158 17.66 0.77 11.78
CA ALA A 158 16.89 0.82 10.56
C ALA A 158 16.28 2.21 10.32
N ARG A 159 16.49 2.76 9.11
CA ARG A 159 15.87 4.01 8.65
C ARG A 159 14.97 3.74 7.45
N GLY A 160 13.74 4.20 7.52
CA GLY A 160 12.73 3.99 6.50
C GLY A 160 11.35 3.75 7.09
N SER A 161 10.47 3.15 6.33
CA SER A 161 9.15 2.73 6.78
C SER A 161 9.05 1.21 6.74
N TYR A 162 8.46 0.61 7.76
CA TYR A 162 8.28 -0.84 7.76
C TYR A 162 7.20 -1.31 8.72
N SER A 163 6.43 -2.29 8.27
CA SER A 163 5.77 -3.29 9.08
C SER A 163 6.32 -4.65 8.65
N VAL A 164 6.89 -5.39 9.57
CA VAL A 164 7.55 -6.68 9.29
C VAL A 164 6.94 -7.76 10.15
N LEU A 165 6.65 -8.91 9.57
CA LEU A 165 6.26 -10.11 10.29
C LEU A 165 7.39 -11.13 10.21
N TYR A 166 7.69 -11.77 11.33
CA TYR A 166 8.71 -12.80 11.44
C TYR A 166 8.13 -14.09 12.02
N ILE A 167 8.70 -15.22 11.57
CA ILE A 167 8.61 -16.51 12.26
C ILE A 167 10.03 -16.92 12.64
N ALA A 168 10.26 -17.22 13.90
CA ALA A 168 11.53 -17.78 14.37
C ALA A 168 11.30 -19.01 15.25
N ASP A 169 12.21 -19.99 15.14
CA ASP A 169 12.22 -21.18 15.98
C ASP A 169 13.66 -21.56 16.34
N SER A 170 13.90 -21.91 17.60
CA SER A 170 15.16 -22.49 18.08
C SER A 170 15.12 -24.02 18.26
N GLY A 171 14.09 -24.67 17.68
CA GLY A 171 13.91 -26.12 17.68
C GLY A 171 12.87 -26.67 18.65
N GLU A 172 12.25 -25.83 19.48
CA GLU A 172 11.22 -26.28 20.43
C GLU A 172 9.84 -25.65 20.19
N LYS A 173 9.77 -24.35 19.86
CA LYS A 173 8.51 -23.60 19.79
C LYS A 173 8.64 -22.39 18.85
N PRO A 174 7.93 -22.37 17.73
CA PRO A 174 7.97 -21.23 16.82
C PRO A 174 7.20 -20.03 17.40
N TYR A 175 7.78 -18.84 17.28
CA TYR A 175 7.13 -17.56 17.59
C TYR A 175 6.72 -16.83 16.31
N LEU A 176 5.51 -16.27 16.31
CA LEU A 176 5.13 -15.22 15.36
C LEU A 176 5.36 -13.88 16.04
N PHE A 177 6.15 -13.01 15.42
CA PHE A 177 6.32 -11.66 15.95
C PHE A 177 6.34 -10.61 14.85
N ALA A 178 6.03 -9.39 15.23
CA ALA A 178 6.02 -8.26 14.32
C ALA A 178 6.75 -7.06 14.91
N MET A 179 7.32 -6.26 14.01
CA MET A 179 7.97 -4.99 14.30
C MET A 179 7.43 -3.91 13.37
N THR A 180 7.09 -2.73 13.92
CA THR A 180 6.63 -1.55 13.17
C THR A 180 7.62 -0.40 13.28
N ASP A 181 7.78 0.39 12.21
CA ASP A 181 8.61 1.60 12.28
C ASP A 181 8.08 2.60 13.31
N PRO A 182 8.96 3.45 13.91
CA PRO A 182 8.58 4.36 14.99
C PRO A 182 7.49 5.37 14.64
N ARG A 183 7.29 5.66 13.35
CA ARG A 183 6.26 6.59 12.85
C ARG A 183 4.98 5.91 12.41
N LYS A 184 4.96 4.55 12.38
CA LYS A 184 3.81 3.76 11.89
C LYS A 184 3.36 4.21 10.50
N ILE A 185 4.33 4.41 9.60
CA ILE A 185 4.03 4.81 8.23
C ILE A 185 3.17 3.74 7.52
N ARG A 186 3.43 2.45 7.82
CA ARG A 186 2.68 1.31 7.27
C ARG A 186 1.73 0.71 8.30
N PRO A 187 0.47 0.46 7.92
CA PRO A 187 -0.51 -0.11 8.84
C PRO A 187 -0.22 -1.57 9.15
N LEU A 188 -0.48 -1.94 10.39
CA LEU A 188 -0.53 -3.33 10.85
C LEU A 188 -1.58 -3.44 11.96
N ALA A 189 -2.41 -4.48 11.89
CA ALA A 189 -3.46 -4.74 12.86
C ALA A 189 -3.48 -6.19 13.31
N LEU A 190 -3.94 -6.43 14.54
CA LEU A 190 -4.13 -7.74 15.16
C LEU A 190 -5.62 -8.11 15.11
N GLY A 191 -5.90 -9.34 14.69
CA GLY A 191 -7.19 -10.01 14.80
C GLY A 191 -7.07 -11.37 15.47
N LYS A 192 -8.20 -11.92 15.93
CA LYS A 192 -8.26 -13.25 16.56
C LYS A 192 -9.54 -14.01 16.19
N SER A 193 -9.47 -15.32 16.20
CA SER A 193 -10.62 -16.22 16.11
C SER A 193 -10.24 -17.60 16.67
N GLU A 194 -11.04 -18.14 17.61
CA GLU A 194 -10.92 -19.52 18.11
C GLU A 194 -9.48 -19.95 18.44
N GLY A 195 -8.75 -19.17 19.25
CA GLY A 195 -7.37 -19.48 19.62
C GLY A 195 -6.33 -19.29 18.53
N THR A 196 -6.73 -18.75 17.37
CA THR A 196 -5.82 -18.38 16.26
C THR A 196 -5.71 -16.85 16.20
N TYR A 197 -4.49 -16.36 16.07
CA TYR A 197 -4.18 -14.94 15.90
C TYR A 197 -3.75 -14.63 14.48
N CYS A 198 -4.08 -13.43 14.05
CA CYS A 198 -3.77 -12.92 12.71
C CYS A 198 -3.20 -11.50 12.79
N LEU A 199 -2.06 -11.26 12.14
CA LEU A 199 -1.50 -9.93 11.90
C LEU A 199 -1.66 -9.58 10.43
N SER A 200 -2.24 -8.43 10.09
CA SER A 200 -2.56 -8.04 8.72
C SER A 200 -2.33 -6.55 8.44
N SER A 201 -1.90 -6.24 7.21
CA SER A 201 -1.83 -4.86 6.70
C SER A 201 -3.19 -4.15 6.65
N GLU A 202 -4.29 -4.88 6.46
CA GLU A 202 -5.63 -4.29 6.39
C GLU A 202 -6.66 -5.07 7.21
N THR A 203 -7.48 -4.33 7.95
CA THR A 203 -8.53 -4.89 8.82
C THR A 203 -9.67 -5.56 8.06
N ARG A 204 -9.86 -5.27 6.75
CA ARG A 204 -10.86 -5.95 5.92
C ARG A 204 -10.64 -7.47 5.85
N VAL A 205 -9.38 -7.91 5.95
CA VAL A 205 -9.04 -9.35 5.95
C VAL A 205 -9.80 -10.06 7.05
N PHE A 206 -9.83 -9.51 8.25
CA PHE A 206 -10.49 -10.13 9.41
C PHE A 206 -11.96 -10.48 9.13
N LYS A 207 -12.72 -9.55 8.53
CA LYS A 207 -14.11 -9.81 8.14
C LYS A 207 -14.24 -10.92 7.10
N LYS A 208 -13.28 -11.02 6.16
CA LYS A 208 -13.32 -12.00 5.07
C LYS A 208 -13.00 -13.43 5.53
N ILE A 209 -12.28 -13.57 6.64
CA ILE A 209 -11.88 -14.86 7.22
C ILE A 209 -12.55 -15.17 8.57
N ASN A 210 -13.57 -14.37 8.98
CA ASN A 210 -14.30 -14.49 10.24
C ASN A 210 -13.41 -14.39 11.49
N PHE A 211 -12.53 -13.36 11.50
CA PHE A 211 -11.73 -12.95 12.64
C PHE A 211 -12.27 -11.66 13.24
N GLU A 212 -12.17 -11.54 14.56
CA GLU A 212 -12.47 -10.29 15.27
C GLU A 212 -11.24 -9.36 15.20
N TYR A 213 -11.48 -8.07 14.92
CA TYR A 213 -10.46 -7.04 15.07
C TYR A 213 -10.17 -6.81 16.56
N VAL A 214 -8.90 -6.88 16.94
CA VAL A 214 -8.45 -6.61 18.32
C VAL A 214 -7.95 -5.18 18.44
N LYS A 215 -6.92 -4.81 17.66
CA LYS A 215 -6.30 -3.47 17.70
C LYS A 215 -5.39 -3.22 16.51
N ASP A 216 -5.06 -1.95 16.28
CA ASP A 216 -3.90 -1.54 15.47
C ASP A 216 -2.63 -1.67 16.31
N ILE A 217 -1.51 -2.10 15.69
CA ILE A 217 -0.20 -2.15 16.33
C ILE A 217 0.41 -0.75 16.33
N PRO A 218 0.81 -0.19 17.49
CA PRO A 218 1.40 1.15 17.55
C PRO A 218 2.74 1.25 16.82
N GLY A 219 3.14 2.47 16.46
CA GLY A 219 4.46 2.75 15.92
C GLY A 219 5.59 2.47 16.91
N GLY A 220 6.72 1.96 16.42
CA GLY A 220 7.88 1.59 17.24
C GLY A 220 7.63 0.46 18.20
N SER A 221 6.65 -0.39 17.91
CA SER A 221 6.25 -1.50 18.76
C SER A 221 6.71 -2.84 18.22
N VAL A 222 6.91 -3.77 19.13
CA VAL A 222 7.08 -5.20 18.87
C VAL A 222 5.95 -5.95 19.55
N ILE A 223 5.29 -6.83 18.80
CA ILE A 223 4.30 -7.77 19.32
C ILE A 223 4.79 -9.19 19.03
N ILE A 224 4.72 -10.07 20.03
CA ILE A 224 5.15 -11.47 19.97
C ILE A 224 3.97 -12.34 20.38
N ILE A 225 3.72 -13.39 19.63
CA ILE A 225 2.68 -14.38 19.93
C ILE A 225 3.38 -15.75 20.01
N ASP A 226 3.28 -16.40 21.15
CA ASP A 226 3.85 -17.73 21.37
C ASP A 226 2.88 -18.85 20.90
N PRO A 227 3.34 -20.10 20.78
CA PRO A 227 2.49 -21.22 20.38
C PRO A 227 1.31 -21.54 21.32
N LYS A 228 1.34 -21.03 22.54
CA LYS A 228 0.25 -21.16 23.52
C LYS A 228 -0.81 -20.05 23.36
N GLY A 229 -0.54 -19.06 22.47
CA GLY A 229 -1.40 -17.88 22.27
C GLY A 229 -1.19 -16.77 23.29
N ASN A 230 -0.11 -16.81 24.08
CA ASN A 230 0.23 -15.66 24.91
C ASN A 230 0.79 -14.54 24.04
N ILE A 231 0.35 -13.31 24.33
CA ILE A 231 0.77 -12.11 23.62
C ILE A 231 1.67 -11.29 24.54
N TYR A 232 2.86 -10.95 24.02
CA TYR A 232 3.79 -10.05 24.65
C TYR A 232 3.96 -8.83 23.76
N GLU A 233 3.92 -7.62 24.33
CA GLU A 233 4.01 -6.38 23.58
C GLU A 233 4.89 -5.37 24.29
N ARG A 234 5.72 -4.67 23.50
CA ARG A 234 6.56 -3.59 24.00
C ARG A 234 6.70 -2.51 22.95
N GLN A 235 6.45 -1.26 23.33
CA GLN A 235 6.80 -0.12 22.52
C GLN A 235 8.26 0.25 22.78
N ILE A 236 9.13 -0.04 21.83
CA ILE A 236 10.58 0.17 21.92
C ILE A 236 10.94 1.64 21.71
N ILE A 237 10.39 2.26 20.68
CA ILE A 237 10.64 3.66 20.34
C ILE A 237 9.32 4.39 20.22
N LYS A 238 9.06 5.31 21.12
CA LYS A 238 7.85 6.12 21.11
C LYS A 238 8.09 7.43 20.34
N LYS A 239 7.43 7.58 19.20
CA LYS A 239 7.37 8.82 18.41
C LYS A 239 5.92 9.15 18.05
N GLN A 240 5.67 10.39 17.61
CA GLN A 240 4.39 10.75 17.01
C GLN A 240 4.15 9.89 15.77
N GLU A 241 3.02 9.21 15.70
CA GLU A 241 2.63 8.43 14.53
C GLU A 241 2.31 9.37 13.35
N LEU A 242 2.78 8.99 12.18
CA LEU A 242 2.57 9.70 10.91
C LEU A 242 2.21 8.67 9.82
N PRO A 243 1.05 8.00 9.91
CA PRO A 243 0.66 7.02 8.90
C PRO A 243 0.59 7.66 7.52
N CYS A 244 0.86 6.89 6.48
CA CYS A 244 0.87 7.39 5.10
C CYS A 244 -0.52 7.94 4.72
N MET A 245 -0.59 9.18 4.28
CA MET A 245 -1.86 9.79 3.84
C MET A 245 -2.49 9.03 2.66
N PHE A 246 -1.65 8.44 1.80
CA PHE A 246 -2.10 7.73 0.60
C PHE A 246 -2.82 6.41 0.89
N GLU A 247 -2.66 5.86 2.10
CA GLU A 247 -3.52 4.76 2.60
C GLU A 247 -4.97 5.22 2.70
N PHE A 248 -5.22 6.43 3.19
CA PHE A 248 -6.56 7.00 3.30
C PHE A 248 -7.12 7.42 1.94
N VAL A 249 -6.26 8.01 1.10
CA VAL A 249 -6.67 8.50 -0.21
C VAL A 249 -6.94 7.35 -1.18
N TYR A 250 -6.05 6.38 -1.33
CA TYR A 250 -6.15 5.41 -2.41
C TYR A 250 -6.02 3.95 -1.99
N PHE A 251 -4.93 3.57 -1.29
CA PHE A 251 -4.56 2.17 -1.17
C PHE A 251 -5.52 1.31 -0.36
N ALA A 252 -5.83 1.72 0.88
CA ALA A 252 -6.70 0.90 1.72
C ALA A 252 -8.11 0.80 1.13
N LYS A 253 -8.69 -0.38 1.18
CA LYS A 253 -10.07 -0.58 0.72
C LYS A 253 -11.08 0.14 1.64
N PRO A 254 -12.22 0.61 1.10
CA PRO A 254 -13.19 1.39 1.87
C PRO A 254 -13.73 0.70 3.12
N ASP A 255 -13.78 -0.62 3.13
CA ASP A 255 -14.24 -1.44 4.27
C ASP A 255 -13.15 -1.68 5.33
N SER A 256 -11.95 -1.10 5.15
CA SER A 256 -10.85 -1.11 6.11
C SER A 256 -10.93 0.05 7.11
N ARG A 257 -10.22 -0.12 8.24
CA ARG A 257 -9.95 0.93 9.24
C ARG A 257 -8.45 1.04 9.46
N ILE A 258 -7.97 2.25 9.71
CA ILE A 258 -6.60 2.55 10.13
C ILE A 258 -6.69 3.53 11.30
N ASN A 259 -6.03 3.23 12.42
CA ASN A 259 -6.13 4.03 13.65
C ASN A 259 -7.59 4.29 14.04
N ARG A 260 -8.43 3.25 13.98
CA ARG A 260 -9.88 3.28 14.23
C ARG A 260 -10.70 4.15 13.26
N ARG A 261 -10.07 4.84 12.29
CA ARG A 261 -10.76 5.64 11.27
C ARG A 261 -11.23 4.75 10.12
N SER A 262 -12.49 4.86 9.73
CA SER A 262 -13.04 4.18 8.56
C SER A 262 -12.57 4.88 7.28
N ILE A 263 -11.97 4.13 6.37
CA ILE A 263 -11.53 4.65 5.07
C ILE A 263 -12.73 5.20 4.27
N HIS A 264 -13.86 4.50 4.30
CA HIS A 264 -15.08 4.92 3.60
C HIS A 264 -15.55 6.30 4.05
N THR A 265 -15.72 6.50 5.37
CA THR A 265 -16.22 7.77 5.90
C THR A 265 -15.19 8.89 5.76
N THR A 266 -13.91 8.59 5.87
CA THR A 266 -12.83 9.57 5.64
C THR A 266 -12.86 10.10 4.21
N ARG A 267 -13.02 9.23 3.19
CA ARG A 267 -13.13 9.67 1.79
C ARG A 267 -14.40 10.48 1.52
N GLN A 268 -15.51 10.16 2.17
CA GLN A 268 -16.72 11.00 2.08
C GLN A 268 -16.50 12.38 2.72
N GLU A 269 -15.82 12.43 3.86
CA GLU A 269 -15.49 13.69 4.53
C GLU A 269 -14.53 14.55 3.70
N ILE A 270 -13.53 13.94 3.03
CA ILE A 270 -12.68 14.65 2.06
C ILE A 270 -13.56 15.25 0.94
N GLY A 271 -14.48 14.48 0.38
CA GLY A 271 -15.39 14.97 -0.67
C GLY A 271 -16.29 16.12 -0.20
N ARG A 272 -16.78 16.06 1.05
CA ARG A 272 -17.54 17.12 1.67
C ARG A 272 -16.74 18.41 1.79
N LEU A 273 -15.51 18.34 2.33
CA LEU A 273 -14.62 19.50 2.46
C LEU A 273 -14.21 20.04 1.10
N LEU A 274 -13.97 19.17 0.12
CA LEU A 274 -13.64 19.55 -1.25
C LEU A 274 -14.76 20.39 -1.90
N ALA A 275 -16.03 20.09 -1.62
CA ALA A 275 -17.16 20.89 -2.08
C ALA A 275 -17.18 22.29 -1.43
N GLN A 276 -16.79 22.40 -0.17
CA GLN A 276 -16.66 23.69 0.54
C GLN A 276 -15.50 24.53 0.01
N GLU A 277 -14.34 23.91 -0.24
CA GLU A 277 -13.13 24.59 -0.72
C GLU A 277 -13.24 24.98 -2.20
N HIS A 278 -13.89 24.15 -3.01
CA HIS A 278 -13.99 24.31 -4.46
C HIS A 278 -15.40 24.04 -4.98
N PRO A 279 -16.37 24.91 -4.68
CA PRO A 279 -17.71 24.82 -5.25
C PRO A 279 -17.68 24.93 -6.78
N ALA A 280 -18.71 24.42 -7.44
CA ALA A 280 -18.90 24.56 -8.88
C ALA A 280 -20.38 24.78 -9.19
N ASP A 281 -20.66 25.56 -10.23
CA ASP A 281 -21.99 25.64 -10.83
C ASP A 281 -22.11 24.55 -11.90
N ALA A 282 -22.79 23.44 -11.56
CA ALA A 282 -22.86 22.27 -12.40
C ALA A 282 -24.19 21.52 -12.20
N ASP A 283 -24.55 20.69 -13.15
CA ASP A 283 -25.81 19.97 -13.19
C ASP A 283 -25.70 18.58 -12.53
N LEU A 284 -24.50 17.96 -12.57
CA LEU A 284 -24.24 16.61 -12.05
C LEU A 284 -22.87 16.49 -11.42
N VAL A 285 -22.78 15.62 -10.41
CA VAL A 285 -21.51 15.09 -9.87
C VAL A 285 -21.30 13.70 -10.43
N ILE A 286 -20.18 13.48 -11.10
CA ILE A 286 -19.84 12.19 -11.72
C ILE A 286 -18.53 11.66 -11.09
N PRO A 287 -18.52 10.45 -10.50
CA PRO A 287 -17.31 9.84 -9.99
C PRO A 287 -16.49 9.19 -11.11
N VAL A 288 -15.16 9.28 -11.01
CA VAL A 288 -14.30 8.34 -11.72
C VAL A 288 -14.44 6.95 -11.05
N PRO A 289 -14.84 5.90 -11.76
CA PRO A 289 -15.00 4.57 -11.18
C PRO A 289 -13.64 3.88 -10.99
N GLU A 290 -13.37 3.20 -9.88
CA GLU A 290 -14.10 3.10 -8.62
C GLU A 290 -13.56 4.07 -7.55
N SER A 291 -12.41 4.72 -7.81
CA SER A 291 -11.64 5.53 -6.86
C SER A 291 -12.40 6.76 -6.39
N GLY A 292 -12.99 7.52 -7.31
CA GLY A 292 -13.70 8.76 -7.05
C GLY A 292 -15.05 8.63 -6.34
N ARG A 293 -15.69 7.45 -6.35
CA ARG A 293 -17.09 7.27 -5.92
C ARG A 293 -17.38 7.77 -4.50
N ARG A 294 -16.49 7.54 -3.52
CA ARG A 294 -16.72 7.93 -2.12
C ARG A 294 -16.57 9.43 -1.92
N TYR A 295 -15.67 10.03 -2.62
CA TYR A 295 -15.47 11.50 -2.66
C TYR A 295 -16.68 12.18 -3.30
N ALA A 296 -17.15 11.67 -4.43
CA ALA A 296 -18.32 12.18 -5.15
C ALA A 296 -19.60 12.16 -4.28
N ILE A 297 -19.80 11.09 -3.49
CA ILE A 297 -20.91 11.02 -2.53
C ILE A 297 -20.81 12.16 -1.50
N GLY A 298 -19.62 12.41 -0.95
CA GLY A 298 -19.40 13.50 0.01
C GLY A 298 -19.60 14.88 -0.64
N TYR A 299 -19.07 15.07 -1.83
CA TYR A 299 -19.18 16.31 -2.60
C TYR A 299 -20.65 16.61 -2.96
N SER A 300 -21.38 15.64 -3.50
CA SER A 300 -22.80 15.80 -3.86
C SER A 300 -23.68 16.15 -2.67
N ARG A 301 -23.50 15.48 -1.52
CA ARG A 301 -24.27 15.76 -0.30
C ARG A 301 -24.05 17.17 0.23
N GLU A 302 -22.84 17.71 0.13
CA GLU A 302 -22.50 19.04 0.63
C GLU A 302 -22.95 20.12 -0.36
N SER A 303 -22.69 19.93 -1.66
CA SER A 303 -23.03 20.90 -2.69
C SER A 303 -24.50 20.94 -3.07
N GLY A 304 -25.27 19.89 -2.78
CA GLY A 304 -26.65 19.71 -3.24
C GLY A 304 -26.76 19.31 -4.73
N ILE A 305 -25.65 19.23 -5.47
CA ILE A 305 -25.65 18.81 -6.89
C ILE A 305 -25.89 17.29 -6.96
N PRO A 306 -26.84 16.81 -7.78
CA PRO A 306 -27.14 15.39 -7.89
C PRO A 306 -25.95 14.55 -8.32
N LEU A 307 -25.78 13.36 -7.69
CA LEU A 307 -24.82 12.35 -8.09
C LEU A 307 -25.44 11.40 -9.11
N ASP A 308 -24.70 11.14 -10.21
CA ASP A 308 -25.11 10.10 -11.17
C ASP A 308 -23.88 9.32 -11.68
N GLU A 309 -24.10 8.18 -12.33
CA GLU A 309 -23.07 7.33 -12.93
C GLU A 309 -22.99 7.59 -14.44
N GLY A 310 -22.19 8.57 -14.86
CA GLY A 310 -21.96 8.88 -16.27
C GLY A 310 -20.79 8.13 -16.90
N ILE A 311 -19.98 7.46 -16.09
CA ILE A 311 -18.80 6.69 -16.52
C ILE A 311 -18.89 5.28 -15.95
N MET A 312 -18.80 4.28 -16.82
CA MET A 312 -18.76 2.86 -16.45
C MET A 312 -17.35 2.31 -16.70
N LYS A 313 -16.90 1.43 -15.83
CA LYS A 313 -15.72 0.63 -16.08
C LYS A 313 -16.16 -0.69 -16.69
N ASP A 314 -15.76 -0.91 -17.94
CA ASP A 314 -16.00 -2.18 -18.60
C ASP A 314 -15.12 -3.24 -17.92
N LYS A 315 -15.76 -4.14 -17.20
CA LYS A 315 -15.09 -5.33 -16.68
C LYS A 315 -15.03 -6.34 -17.81
N ASP A 316 -13.84 -6.76 -18.16
CA ASP A 316 -13.61 -7.93 -19.02
C ASP A 316 -14.09 -9.23 -18.35
N GLU A 317 -15.39 -9.36 -18.14
CA GLU A 317 -15.96 -10.62 -17.60
C GLU A 317 -15.99 -11.74 -18.65
N ARG A 318 -15.63 -11.44 -19.92
CA ARG A 318 -15.69 -12.42 -21.04
C ARG A 318 -14.43 -12.48 -21.88
N SER A 319 -13.27 -12.13 -21.36
CA SER A 319 -11.99 -12.23 -22.09
C SER A 319 -11.67 -13.65 -22.59
N PHE A 320 -12.28 -14.69 -22.00
CA PHE A 320 -12.15 -16.08 -22.46
C PHE A 320 -13.00 -16.42 -23.68
N ILE A 321 -13.88 -15.52 -24.18
CA ILE A 321 -14.69 -15.73 -25.38
C ILE A 321 -14.03 -15.13 -26.63
N GLN A 322 -13.02 -14.28 -26.47
CA GLN A 322 -12.37 -13.59 -27.61
C GLN A 322 -11.22 -14.41 -28.22
N GLN A 323 -11.30 -14.65 -29.52
CA GLN A 323 -10.45 -15.60 -30.27
C GLN A 323 -9.11 -15.04 -30.77
N THR A 324 -8.81 -13.73 -30.66
CA THR A 324 -7.57 -13.14 -31.16
C THR A 324 -6.88 -12.20 -30.19
N GLN A 325 -5.52 -12.21 -30.21
CA GLN A 325 -4.64 -11.40 -29.36
C GLN A 325 -4.83 -9.89 -29.60
N GLU A 326 -4.98 -9.46 -30.86
CA GLU A 326 -5.17 -8.05 -31.24
C GLU A 326 -6.48 -7.45 -30.72
N HIS A 327 -7.56 -8.23 -30.59
CA HIS A 327 -8.81 -7.78 -29.97
C HIS A 327 -8.69 -7.62 -28.47
N ARG A 328 -7.88 -8.47 -27.80
CA ARG A 328 -7.62 -8.36 -26.35
C ARG A 328 -6.85 -7.09 -26.01
N GLU A 329 -5.88 -6.70 -26.81
CA GLU A 329 -5.07 -5.50 -26.61
C GLU A 329 -5.88 -4.21 -26.82
N LYS A 330 -6.77 -4.16 -27.80
CA LYS A 330 -7.68 -3.01 -28.02
C LYS A 330 -8.72 -2.83 -26.91
N VAL A 331 -9.29 -3.91 -26.39
CA VAL A 331 -10.28 -3.85 -25.29
C VAL A 331 -9.64 -3.42 -23.96
N VAL A 332 -8.36 -3.74 -23.73
CA VAL A 332 -7.61 -3.27 -22.54
C VAL A 332 -7.27 -1.78 -22.60
N GLU A 333 -7.15 -1.17 -23.79
CA GLU A 333 -6.90 0.27 -23.95
C GLU A 333 -8.15 1.14 -23.71
N GLU A 334 -9.37 0.60 -23.83
CA GLU A 334 -10.64 1.36 -23.83
C GLU A 334 -11.55 1.09 -22.62
N GLY A 335 -11.06 0.56 -21.53
CA GLY A 335 -11.81 0.08 -20.36
C GLY A 335 -12.79 1.04 -19.64
N LEU A 336 -13.23 2.15 -20.28
CA LEU A 336 -14.24 3.07 -19.77
C LEU A 336 -15.28 3.37 -20.85
N SER A 337 -16.57 3.25 -20.50
CA SER A 337 -17.69 3.67 -21.32
C SER A 337 -18.35 4.94 -20.78
N PHE A 338 -18.75 5.85 -21.66
CA PHE A 338 -19.38 7.13 -21.30
C PHE A 338 -20.85 7.10 -21.68
N LEU A 339 -21.74 7.32 -20.71
CA LEU A 339 -23.19 7.27 -20.91
C LEU A 339 -23.72 8.60 -21.44
N ARG A 340 -23.87 8.69 -22.78
CA ARG A 340 -24.38 9.87 -23.45
C ARG A 340 -25.72 10.35 -22.85
N ALA A 341 -26.64 9.45 -22.56
CA ALA A 341 -27.96 9.76 -21.98
C ALA A 341 -27.89 10.51 -20.64
N VAL A 342 -26.79 10.36 -19.90
CA VAL A 342 -26.54 11.05 -18.62
C VAL A 342 -25.75 12.34 -18.83
N LEU A 343 -24.78 12.32 -19.75
CA LEU A 343 -23.71 13.32 -19.85
C LEU A 343 -23.99 14.41 -20.89
N GLU A 344 -24.75 14.14 -21.95
CA GLU A 344 -24.96 15.08 -23.06
C GLU A 344 -25.60 16.38 -22.55
N ASP A 345 -25.08 17.51 -23.02
CA ASP A 345 -25.51 18.87 -22.67
C ASP A 345 -25.36 19.26 -21.19
N LYS A 346 -24.65 18.49 -20.35
CA LYS A 346 -24.46 18.76 -18.92
C LYS A 346 -23.17 19.49 -18.60
N ARG A 347 -23.20 20.29 -17.55
CA ARG A 347 -22.03 20.78 -16.83
C ARG A 347 -21.76 19.81 -15.69
N VAL A 348 -20.56 19.29 -15.60
CA VAL A 348 -20.26 18.14 -14.73
C VAL A 348 -19.14 18.44 -13.73
N VAL A 349 -19.34 18.09 -12.48
CA VAL A 349 -18.24 17.96 -11.52
C VAL A 349 -17.70 16.53 -11.58
N LEU A 350 -16.52 16.36 -12.18
CA LEU A 350 -15.82 15.08 -12.24
C LEU A 350 -14.94 14.92 -10.98
N VAL A 351 -15.20 13.89 -10.17
CA VAL A 351 -14.51 13.68 -8.89
C VAL A 351 -13.63 12.44 -8.94
N ASP A 352 -12.34 12.60 -8.57
CA ASP A 352 -11.38 11.48 -8.47
C ASP A 352 -10.54 11.59 -7.19
N ASP A 353 -9.78 10.53 -6.87
CA ASP A 353 -8.94 10.46 -5.69
C ASP A 353 -7.66 11.29 -5.84
N SER A 354 -6.94 11.17 -6.95
CA SER A 354 -5.61 11.78 -7.16
C SER A 354 -5.24 11.93 -8.63
N ILE A 355 -4.36 12.88 -8.95
CA ILE A 355 -3.72 13.00 -10.27
C ILE A 355 -2.19 12.88 -10.08
N VAL A 356 -1.58 11.91 -10.77
CA VAL A 356 -0.12 11.76 -10.83
C VAL A 356 0.41 12.32 -12.16
N ARG A 357 0.20 11.59 -13.26
CA ARG A 357 0.70 11.94 -14.62
C ARG A 357 -0.29 12.76 -15.44
N GLY A 358 -1.55 12.77 -15.08
CA GLY A 358 -2.61 13.42 -15.82
C GLY A 358 -3.11 12.69 -17.07
N THR A 359 -2.46 11.58 -17.49
CA THR A 359 -2.83 10.85 -18.70
C THR A 359 -4.24 10.28 -18.66
N ASN A 360 -4.60 9.62 -17.54
CA ASN A 360 -5.92 9.00 -17.39
C ASN A 360 -7.03 10.06 -17.33
N ILE A 361 -6.83 11.12 -16.56
CA ILE A 361 -7.85 12.17 -16.42
C ILE A 361 -8.08 12.91 -17.75
N ARG A 362 -7.04 13.14 -18.58
CA ARG A 362 -7.18 13.69 -19.92
C ARG A 362 -8.06 12.80 -20.81
N LYS A 363 -7.81 11.49 -20.83
CA LYS A 363 -8.62 10.53 -21.60
C LYS A 363 -10.08 10.56 -21.15
N ILE A 364 -10.33 10.63 -19.83
CA ILE A 364 -11.68 10.72 -19.28
C ILE A 364 -12.37 12.01 -19.74
N ILE A 365 -11.73 13.17 -19.59
CA ILE A 365 -12.28 14.47 -20.02
C ILE A 365 -12.57 14.47 -21.52
N GLN A 366 -11.64 13.95 -22.33
CA GLN A 366 -11.85 13.84 -23.78
C GLN A 366 -13.04 12.93 -24.11
N GLY A 367 -13.18 11.78 -23.45
CA GLY A 367 -14.32 10.89 -23.60
C GLY A 367 -15.65 11.55 -23.25
N MET A 368 -15.68 12.34 -22.17
CA MET A 368 -16.86 13.11 -21.77
C MET A 368 -17.22 14.19 -22.81
N LYS A 369 -16.23 14.93 -23.31
CA LYS A 369 -16.43 15.94 -24.36
C LYS A 369 -16.94 15.30 -25.67
N ASN A 370 -16.46 14.12 -26.02
CA ASN A 370 -16.90 13.40 -27.24
C ASN A 370 -18.38 12.95 -27.17
N VAL A 371 -18.95 12.79 -25.97
CA VAL A 371 -20.39 12.49 -25.80
C VAL A 371 -21.24 13.73 -25.52
N GLY A 372 -20.66 14.95 -25.64
CA GLY A 372 -21.40 16.21 -25.62
C GLY A 372 -21.50 16.90 -24.27
N VAL A 373 -20.59 16.63 -23.32
CA VAL A 373 -20.52 17.37 -22.03
C VAL A 373 -20.12 18.83 -22.33
N LYS A 374 -20.84 19.79 -21.74
CA LYS A 374 -20.62 21.23 -21.93
C LYS A 374 -19.38 21.71 -21.16
N GLU A 375 -19.32 21.39 -19.86
CA GLU A 375 -18.23 21.80 -18.97
C GLU A 375 -17.83 20.64 -18.05
N VAL A 376 -16.52 20.54 -17.76
CA VAL A 376 -15.96 19.53 -16.86
C VAL A 376 -15.15 20.22 -15.76
N HIS A 377 -15.70 20.26 -14.57
CA HIS A 377 -15.06 20.79 -13.36
C HIS A 377 -14.43 19.67 -12.55
N VAL A 378 -13.10 19.52 -12.59
CA VAL A 378 -12.41 18.44 -11.93
C VAL A 378 -12.19 18.74 -10.44
N ARG A 379 -12.47 17.77 -9.56
CA ARG A 379 -12.29 17.87 -8.11
C ARG A 379 -11.55 16.65 -7.58
N ILE A 380 -10.42 16.87 -6.90
CA ILE A 380 -9.45 15.84 -6.54
C ILE A 380 -9.29 15.74 -5.03
N GLY A 381 -9.53 14.54 -4.49
CA GLY A 381 -9.47 14.25 -3.05
C GLY A 381 -8.07 14.13 -2.44
N CYS A 382 -7.03 14.44 -3.20
CA CYS A 382 -5.63 14.50 -2.75
C CYS A 382 -5.04 15.85 -3.15
N PRO A 383 -4.22 16.51 -2.32
CA PRO A 383 -3.43 17.66 -2.74
C PRO A 383 -2.50 17.30 -3.92
N PRO A 384 -1.97 18.30 -4.68
CA PRO A 384 -1.07 18.03 -5.78
C PRO A 384 0.13 17.19 -5.35
N LEU A 385 0.38 16.07 -6.05
CA LEU A 385 1.56 15.25 -5.84
C LEU A 385 2.77 15.91 -6.51
N ILE A 386 3.80 16.24 -5.73
CA ILE A 386 4.95 17.05 -6.19
C ILE A 386 6.29 16.32 -6.07
N ALA A 387 6.36 15.20 -5.38
CA ALA A 387 7.60 14.48 -5.16
C ALA A 387 7.39 12.96 -5.15
N PRO A 388 8.41 12.16 -5.55
CA PRO A 388 8.42 10.73 -5.38
C PRO A 388 8.26 10.32 -3.91
N CYS A 389 7.71 9.14 -3.68
CA CYS A 389 7.64 8.56 -2.35
C CYS A 389 8.86 7.65 -2.12
N TYR A 390 9.65 7.94 -1.08
CA TYR A 390 10.77 7.11 -0.65
C TYR A 390 10.42 6.11 0.46
N LEU A 391 9.13 6.04 0.84
CA LEU A 391 8.63 5.20 1.92
C LEU A 391 7.76 4.03 1.41
N GLY A 392 7.99 3.57 0.15
CA GLY A 392 7.43 2.33 -0.39
C GLY A 392 6.15 2.47 -1.21
N ILE A 393 5.85 3.67 -1.79
CA ILE A 393 4.91 3.82 -2.90
C ILE A 393 5.73 3.99 -4.18
N ASP A 394 5.46 3.18 -5.20
CA ASP A 394 6.18 3.28 -6.47
C ASP A 394 5.70 4.53 -7.24
N MET A 395 6.45 5.61 -7.04
CA MET A 395 6.42 6.84 -7.81
C MET A 395 7.83 7.05 -8.32
N ARG A 396 8.11 6.62 -9.56
CA ARG A 396 9.48 6.32 -10.04
C ARG A 396 10.39 7.53 -10.13
N SER A 397 9.90 8.67 -10.62
CA SER A 397 10.75 9.85 -10.81
C SER A 397 9.99 11.16 -10.68
N LYS A 398 10.71 12.24 -10.36
CA LYS A 398 10.15 13.61 -10.28
C LYS A 398 9.54 14.14 -11.58
N LYS A 399 9.87 13.54 -12.74
CA LYS A 399 9.34 13.93 -14.05
C LYS A 399 7.94 13.38 -14.33
N GLU A 400 7.43 12.49 -13.48
CA GLU A 400 6.11 11.88 -13.67
C GLU A 400 4.96 12.74 -13.16
N PHE A 401 5.23 13.78 -12.37
CA PHE A 401 4.20 14.58 -11.72
C PHE A 401 3.73 15.71 -12.62
N ILE A 402 2.44 15.68 -13.02
CA ILE A 402 1.83 16.76 -13.79
C ILE A 402 1.91 18.10 -13.06
N ALA A 403 1.94 18.09 -11.73
CA ALA A 403 2.05 19.28 -10.90
C ALA A 403 3.42 19.98 -10.97
N ARG A 404 4.43 19.37 -11.65
CA ARG A 404 5.76 19.98 -11.82
C ARG A 404 5.99 20.42 -13.26
N ASN A 405 6.62 21.57 -13.40
CA ASN A 405 7.20 22.04 -14.66
C ASN A 405 8.55 21.34 -14.94
N SER A 406 9.04 21.48 -16.17
CA SER A 406 10.37 21.01 -16.57
C SER A 406 11.53 21.66 -15.79
N ASP A 407 11.34 22.90 -15.33
CA ASP A 407 12.27 23.67 -14.47
C ASP A 407 12.19 23.31 -12.98
N GLY A 408 11.24 22.42 -12.61
CA GLY A 408 11.04 21.96 -11.24
C GLY A 408 10.07 22.77 -10.39
N ASN A 409 9.53 23.86 -10.91
CA ASN A 409 8.51 24.69 -10.24
C ASN A 409 7.16 23.97 -10.18
N ILE A 410 6.33 24.31 -9.18
CA ILE A 410 4.99 23.78 -9.01
C ILE A 410 4.01 24.58 -9.85
N LYS A 411 3.22 23.90 -10.68
CA LYS A 411 2.15 24.49 -11.50
C LYS A 411 0.95 24.87 -10.63
N SER A 412 0.30 25.95 -11.00
CA SER A 412 -1.01 26.30 -10.45
C SER A 412 -2.11 25.33 -10.92
N SER A 413 -3.20 25.25 -10.15
CA SER A 413 -4.38 24.45 -10.56
C SER A 413 -4.92 24.87 -11.93
N ASN A 414 -4.89 26.16 -12.28
CA ASN A 414 -5.33 26.66 -13.59
C ASN A 414 -4.43 26.15 -14.72
N GLN A 415 -3.11 26.13 -14.54
CA GLN A 415 -2.18 25.59 -15.54
C GLN A 415 -2.41 24.08 -15.76
N ILE A 416 -2.63 23.35 -14.68
CA ILE A 416 -2.93 21.91 -14.75
C ILE A 416 -4.31 21.68 -15.41
N ALA A 417 -5.33 22.50 -15.07
CA ALA A 417 -6.66 22.43 -15.68
C ALA A 417 -6.59 22.56 -17.22
N GLN A 418 -5.87 23.59 -17.71
CA GLN A 418 -5.63 23.79 -19.13
C GLN A 418 -4.93 22.59 -19.77
N GLU A 419 -3.92 22.05 -19.11
CA GLU A 419 -3.14 20.90 -19.60
C GLU A 419 -3.96 19.61 -19.70
N ILE A 420 -4.92 19.38 -18.78
CA ILE A 420 -5.79 18.21 -18.81
C ILE A 420 -7.08 18.45 -19.62
N GLY A 421 -7.34 19.68 -20.06
CA GLY A 421 -8.52 20.05 -20.83
C GLY A 421 -9.79 20.24 -20.03
N ALA A 422 -9.66 20.52 -18.71
CA ALA A 422 -10.76 20.80 -17.78
C ALA A 422 -11.12 22.30 -17.78
N ASP A 423 -12.37 22.61 -17.51
CA ASP A 423 -12.86 24.00 -17.36
C ASP A 423 -12.46 24.59 -16.01
N SER A 424 -12.35 23.76 -14.96
CA SER A 424 -11.73 24.13 -13.69
C SER A 424 -11.15 22.91 -12.98
N LEU A 425 -10.17 23.14 -12.09
CA LEU A 425 -9.56 22.12 -11.25
C LEU A 425 -9.44 22.61 -9.81
N GLY A 426 -9.93 21.79 -8.86
CA GLY A 426 -9.77 21.99 -7.42
C GLY A 426 -9.19 20.74 -6.75
N TYR A 427 -8.16 20.95 -5.95
CA TYR A 427 -7.58 19.92 -5.09
C TYR A 427 -7.98 20.21 -3.65
N ILE A 428 -8.25 19.15 -2.86
CA ILE A 428 -8.40 19.34 -1.41
C ILE A 428 -7.14 20.00 -0.85
N SER A 429 -7.31 20.92 0.08
CA SER A 429 -6.18 21.53 0.80
C SER A 429 -5.53 20.50 1.74
N ILE A 430 -4.26 20.75 2.13
CA ILE A 430 -3.57 19.91 3.11
C ILE A 430 -4.30 19.94 4.46
N GLU A 431 -4.81 21.09 4.85
CA GLU A 431 -5.62 21.28 6.05
C GLU A 431 -6.94 20.52 5.97
N GLY A 432 -7.63 20.57 4.82
CA GLY A 432 -8.85 19.81 4.57
C GLY A 432 -8.60 18.30 4.67
N LEU A 433 -7.50 17.81 4.06
CA LEU A 433 -7.11 16.40 4.14
C LEU A 433 -6.83 15.99 5.61
N LYS A 434 -6.06 16.78 6.35
CA LYS A 434 -5.77 16.52 7.79
C LYS A 434 -7.04 16.54 8.62
N LYS A 435 -7.95 17.48 8.38
CA LYS A 435 -9.24 17.57 9.07
C LYS A 435 -10.10 16.35 8.82
N ALA A 436 -10.17 15.85 7.59
CA ALA A 436 -10.93 14.65 7.23
C ALA A 436 -10.37 13.39 7.88
N ILE A 437 -9.04 13.24 7.92
CA ILE A 437 -8.37 12.09 8.54
C ILE A 437 -8.45 12.18 10.08
N GLY A 438 -8.29 13.37 10.65
CA GLY A 438 -8.43 13.65 12.08
C GLY A 438 -7.15 13.50 12.91
N PHE A 439 -6.00 13.31 12.29
CA PHE A 439 -4.66 13.30 12.91
C PHE A 439 -3.59 13.60 11.86
N ASP A 440 -2.35 13.83 12.33
CA ASP A 440 -1.22 14.04 11.44
C ASP A 440 -0.83 12.77 10.66
N VAL A 441 -0.36 12.99 9.42
CA VAL A 441 0.01 11.93 8.48
C VAL A 441 1.34 12.25 7.79
N CYS A 442 2.03 11.25 7.27
CA CYS A 442 3.14 11.45 6.35
C CYS A 442 2.62 12.07 5.05
N LYS A 443 3.19 13.21 4.66
CA LYS A 443 2.81 14.06 3.53
C LYS A 443 3.98 14.30 2.57
N GLY A 444 5.04 13.51 2.65
CA GLY A 444 6.30 13.77 1.91
C GLY A 444 6.14 13.91 0.40
N CYS A 445 5.13 13.27 -0.19
CA CYS A 445 4.85 13.37 -1.63
C CYS A 445 4.06 14.65 -2.03
N ILE A 446 3.50 15.39 -1.07
CA ILE A 446 2.72 16.62 -1.29
C ILE A 446 3.34 17.86 -0.64
N GLU A 447 4.22 17.70 0.36
CA GLU A 447 5.02 18.73 1.02
C GLU A 447 6.48 18.26 1.12
N PHE A 448 7.24 18.37 0.06
CA PHE A 448 8.62 17.89 0.03
C PHE A 448 9.62 19.00 0.36
N PRO A 449 10.63 18.74 1.23
CA PRO A 449 10.85 17.55 2.07
C PRO A 449 10.13 17.60 3.44
N GLU A 450 9.48 18.72 3.79
CA GLU A 450 8.92 19.04 5.11
C GLU A 450 7.82 18.06 5.54
N GLY A 451 7.13 17.47 4.59
CA GLY A 451 6.09 16.47 4.85
C GLY A 451 6.59 15.08 5.29
N TYR A 452 7.90 14.84 5.18
CA TYR A 452 8.54 13.63 5.73
C TYR A 452 8.81 13.76 7.24
N PRO A 453 8.92 12.63 7.97
CA PRO A 453 9.41 12.65 9.35
C PRO A 453 10.74 13.41 9.45
N PRO A 454 10.95 14.29 10.45
CA PRO A 454 12.14 15.16 10.52
C PRO A 454 13.46 14.42 10.40
N GLU A 455 13.57 13.24 11.02
CA GLU A 455 14.76 12.41 11.01
C GLU A 455 15.08 11.73 9.67
N MET A 456 14.17 11.81 8.70
CA MET A 456 14.31 11.22 7.37
C MET A 456 14.54 12.26 6.27
N ARG A 457 14.44 13.56 6.58
CA ARG A 457 14.47 14.64 5.56
C ARG A 457 15.79 14.70 4.81
N ASP A 458 16.90 14.62 5.53
CA ASP A 458 18.24 14.64 4.90
C ASP A 458 18.45 13.46 3.96
N ASP A 459 17.98 12.26 4.34
CA ASP A 459 18.09 11.07 3.50
C ASP A 459 17.26 11.23 2.23
N VAL A 460 15.99 11.65 2.36
CA VAL A 460 15.11 11.80 1.18
C VAL A 460 15.54 12.94 0.27
N GLU A 461 16.15 14.02 0.78
CA GLU A 461 16.74 15.08 -0.04
C GLU A 461 17.93 14.58 -0.86
N LYS A 462 18.80 13.77 -0.26
CA LYS A 462 19.92 13.13 -0.97
C LYS A 462 19.40 12.25 -2.10
N LEU A 463 18.41 11.41 -1.83
CA LEU A 463 17.75 10.56 -2.83
C LEU A 463 17.13 11.39 -3.96
N PHE A 464 16.42 12.47 -3.62
CA PHE A 464 15.81 13.36 -4.60
C PHE A 464 16.83 14.06 -5.50
N LYS A 465 17.99 14.47 -4.96
CA LYS A 465 19.09 15.06 -5.74
C LYS A 465 19.70 14.05 -6.72
N ASN A 466 19.79 12.80 -6.31
CA ASN A 466 20.40 11.70 -7.09
C ASN A 466 19.40 11.02 -8.06
N ASP A 467 18.14 11.45 -8.13
CA ASP A 467 17.11 10.89 -9.02
C ASP A 467 17.57 10.91 -10.48
N LYS A 468 17.87 9.72 -11.02
CA LYS A 468 18.30 9.49 -12.41
C LYS A 468 17.11 9.02 -13.24
N LYS A 469 17.03 9.49 -14.49
CA LYS A 469 15.98 9.11 -15.43
C LYS A 469 15.94 7.59 -15.63
N GLY A 470 14.79 6.98 -15.31
CA GLY A 470 14.54 5.54 -15.54
C GLY A 470 14.87 4.63 -14.37
N MET A 471 15.48 5.13 -13.29
CA MET A 471 15.67 4.38 -12.05
C MET A 471 14.52 4.67 -11.08
N ARG A 472 14.18 3.71 -10.24
CA ARG A 472 13.25 3.95 -9.13
C ARG A 472 13.89 4.85 -8.09
N ALA A 473 13.08 5.67 -7.43
CA ALA A 473 13.53 6.70 -6.50
C ALA A 473 14.46 6.18 -5.38
N TYR A 474 14.38 4.90 -5.01
CA TYR A 474 15.18 4.27 -3.95
C TYR A 474 16.31 3.35 -4.46
N GLU A 475 16.51 3.20 -5.77
CA GLU A 475 17.64 2.49 -6.36
C GLU A 475 18.88 3.39 -6.51
N CYS A 476 18.75 4.65 -6.09
CA CYS A 476 19.81 5.66 -6.19
C CYS A 476 20.68 5.75 -4.92
N ILE A 477 20.69 4.71 -4.06
CA ILE A 477 21.48 4.67 -2.82
C ILE A 477 22.78 3.92 -3.05
#